data_a8a569f7d6e5e476a53cf70f7c6301d3
#
_entry.id   a8a569f7d6e5e476a53cf70f7c6301d3
#
_cell.length_a   1.000
_cell.length_b   1.000
_cell.length_c   1.000
_cell.angle_alpha   90.00
_cell.angle_beta   90.00
_cell.angle_gamma   90.00
#
_symmetry.space_group_name_H-M   'P 1'
#
loop_
_entity.id
_entity.type
_entity.pdbx_description
1 polymer ?
#
loop_
_entity_poly.entity_id
_entity_poly.type
_entity_poly.pdbx_seq_one_letter_code
_entity_poly.pdbx_strand_id
1 'polypeptide(L)'
;MTVSPCRNNLFVDRKDLYQFLEAVQENCLKNNSRQIVSISLEIDLVDPLVVLEKLAQVNEVNFYFENKGKGEAIAAIDPIAELHIDGTERFSKAEYFIKNSLKNIISFGNKNQPFSGPHFFCYFSFFHQNYQADYPFPSATIFLPHWQIAVKNKRCILVMNSIINASANISRLIQTLFNKIETINALKYYSPNIDNFPANLSKKSVTNAAQFKRAVSSALEKIHANHLTKIVLADALDISSSNNFNLFKSLNNLRQIHPNCYIFSTSNGKGQNFIGASPERLISIHEQQLITDALAGSAPRGKTPAEDAANANRLINSQKEKHEHSLVIDFITQRLSQIGLLPQVLPPRLRQLSNIQHLWTPISAIVPVNVHPLKIVAQLHPTPAVAGAARDIACAEIRRYENFERGLYAAPLGWVDSEGNCEFIVGIRSALIDGDRARLYAGAGIVAGSDPEKEFAEVQLKLQALLKALV
;
A
#
# COMPACT_ATOMS: atom_id res chain seq x y z
N MET A 1 -1.90 -51.10 7.11
CA MET A 1 -1.12 -50.04 7.77
C MET A 1 -1.78 -48.69 7.42
N THR A 2 -2.59 -48.21 8.32
CA THR A 2 -3.26 -46.90 8.21
C THR A 2 -2.25 -45.83 8.64
N VAL A 3 -1.78 -45.04 7.68
CA VAL A 3 -0.93 -43.89 7.96
C VAL A 3 -1.83 -42.79 8.55
N SER A 4 -1.74 -42.58 9.86
CA SER A 4 -2.32 -41.39 10.50
C SER A 4 -1.65 -40.15 9.96
N PRO A 5 -2.41 -39.11 9.52
CA PRO A 5 -1.79 -37.88 9.15
C PRO A 5 -1.14 -37.25 10.36
N CYS A 6 0.15 -36.99 10.27
CA CYS A 6 0.92 -36.27 11.26
C CYS A 6 0.28 -34.86 11.43
N ARG A 7 -0.48 -34.66 12.50
CA ARG A 7 -0.93 -33.33 12.93
C ARG A 7 0.32 -32.60 13.41
N ASN A 8 0.86 -31.74 12.56
CA ASN A 8 1.86 -30.77 12.98
C ASN A 8 1.25 -29.93 14.11
N ASN A 9 1.97 -29.86 15.23
CA ASN A 9 1.58 -29.19 16.47
C ASN A 9 1.16 -27.71 16.21
N LEU A 10 -0.12 -27.48 16.06
CA LEU A 10 -0.77 -26.17 16.07
C LEU A 10 -1.05 -25.64 17.49
N PHE A 11 -0.55 -26.31 18.52
CA PHE A 11 -0.79 -25.94 19.91
C PHE A 11 0.45 -25.27 20.51
N VAL A 12 0.44 -23.94 20.53
CA VAL A 12 1.19 -23.25 21.59
C VAL A 12 0.61 -23.73 22.91
N ASP A 13 1.46 -24.24 23.81
CA ASP A 13 1.03 -24.65 25.12
C ASP A 13 0.49 -23.41 25.85
N ARG A 14 -0.81 -23.46 26.20
CA ARG A 14 -1.45 -22.37 26.97
C ARG A 14 -0.67 -22.07 28.25
N LYS A 15 -0.02 -23.05 28.80
CA LYS A 15 0.81 -22.93 29.99
C LYS A 15 2.06 -22.09 29.75
N ASP A 16 2.75 -22.32 28.62
CA ASP A 16 3.95 -21.54 28.27
C ASP A 16 3.58 -20.08 28.02
N LEU A 17 2.47 -19.83 27.31
CA LEU A 17 1.96 -18.49 27.08
C LEU A 17 1.58 -17.79 28.40
N TYR A 18 0.93 -18.52 29.33
CA TYR A 18 0.55 -17.99 30.63
C TYR A 18 1.79 -17.58 31.42
N GLN A 19 2.78 -18.46 31.53
CA GLN A 19 4.05 -18.19 32.24
C GLN A 19 4.81 -17.01 31.64
N PHE A 20 4.84 -16.90 30.32
CA PHE A 20 5.44 -15.76 29.64
C PHE A 20 4.75 -14.45 30.04
N LEU A 21 3.42 -14.41 29.98
CA LEU A 21 2.65 -13.20 30.30
C LEU A 21 2.73 -12.82 31.78
N GLU A 22 2.76 -13.79 32.70
CA GLU A 22 3.00 -13.53 34.12
C GLU A 22 4.39 -12.93 34.36
N ALA A 23 5.43 -13.46 33.72
CA ALA A 23 6.78 -12.89 33.83
C ALA A 23 6.85 -11.43 33.32
N VAL A 24 6.15 -11.13 32.24
CA VAL A 24 6.06 -9.73 31.74
C VAL A 24 5.31 -8.84 32.72
N GLN A 25 4.19 -9.33 33.30
CA GLN A 25 3.41 -8.58 34.29
C GLN A 25 4.21 -8.31 35.57
N GLU A 26 4.93 -9.29 36.07
CA GLU A 26 5.82 -9.10 37.23
C GLU A 26 6.91 -8.05 36.96
N ASN A 27 7.49 -8.06 35.75
CA ASN A 27 8.45 -7.05 35.37
C ASN A 27 7.81 -5.65 35.31
N CYS A 28 6.60 -5.54 34.78
CA CYS A 28 5.84 -4.28 34.78
C CYS A 28 5.55 -3.79 36.22
N LEU A 29 5.21 -4.72 37.15
CA LEU A 29 4.94 -4.41 38.54
C LEU A 29 6.22 -3.88 39.24
N LYS A 30 7.37 -4.58 39.07
CA LYS A 30 8.65 -4.19 39.68
C LYS A 30 9.14 -2.82 39.21
N ASN A 31 8.94 -2.52 37.94
CA ASN A 31 9.45 -1.28 37.31
C ASN A 31 8.40 -0.16 37.20
N ASN A 32 7.21 -0.36 37.71
CA ASN A 32 6.06 0.57 37.54
C ASN A 32 5.89 1.02 36.09
N SER A 33 5.93 0.08 35.17
CA SER A 33 5.95 0.31 33.72
C SER A 33 4.81 -0.39 33.00
N ARG A 34 4.70 -0.11 31.70
CA ARG A 34 3.84 -0.86 30.77
C ARG A 34 4.68 -1.38 29.61
N GLN A 35 4.38 -2.56 29.15
CA GLN A 35 5.02 -3.19 27.99
C GLN A 35 3.98 -3.63 26.98
N ILE A 36 4.35 -3.64 25.72
CA ILE A 36 3.55 -4.25 24.66
C ILE A 36 4.04 -5.69 24.49
N VAL A 37 3.13 -6.64 24.46
CA VAL A 37 3.41 -8.02 24.07
C VAL A 37 2.89 -8.26 22.67
N SER A 38 3.70 -8.93 21.83
CA SER A 38 3.33 -9.33 20.48
C SER A 38 3.34 -10.86 20.42
N ILE A 39 2.17 -11.49 20.33
CA ILE A 39 1.98 -12.94 20.37
C ILE A 39 1.65 -13.43 18.97
N SER A 40 2.51 -14.30 18.41
CA SER A 40 2.35 -14.85 17.06
C SER A 40 2.01 -16.32 17.10
N LEU A 41 0.88 -16.69 16.51
CA LEU A 41 0.37 -18.08 16.46
C LEU A 41 0.03 -18.47 15.03
N GLU A 42 0.41 -19.69 14.64
CA GLU A 42 -0.10 -20.28 13.40
C GLU A 42 -1.53 -20.77 13.62
N ILE A 43 -2.43 -20.42 12.72
CA ILE A 43 -3.85 -20.78 12.75
C ILE A 43 -4.25 -21.47 11.45
N ASP A 44 -5.49 -21.95 11.36
CA ASP A 44 -6.04 -22.47 10.12
C ASP A 44 -5.94 -21.44 9.00
N LEU A 45 -5.76 -21.93 7.77
CA LEU A 45 -5.68 -21.05 6.59
C LEU A 45 -7.04 -20.38 6.34
N VAL A 46 -7.07 -19.06 6.50
CA VAL A 46 -8.23 -18.19 6.26
C VAL A 46 -7.81 -17.03 5.36
N ASP A 47 -8.70 -16.56 4.48
CA ASP A 47 -8.45 -15.39 3.65
C ASP A 47 -8.44 -14.11 4.52
N PRO A 48 -7.33 -13.35 4.61
CA PRO A 48 -7.28 -12.12 5.40
C PRO A 48 -8.30 -11.07 4.97
N LEU A 49 -8.73 -11.06 3.70
CA LEU A 49 -9.79 -10.16 3.24
C LEU A 49 -11.15 -10.48 3.87
N VAL A 50 -11.46 -11.76 4.02
CA VAL A 50 -12.68 -12.22 4.72
C VAL A 50 -12.62 -11.86 6.20
N VAL A 51 -11.43 -12.00 6.82
CA VAL A 51 -11.25 -11.61 8.23
C VAL A 51 -11.45 -10.10 8.41
N LEU A 52 -10.88 -9.30 7.50
CA LEU A 52 -11.09 -7.84 7.51
C LEU A 52 -12.59 -7.50 7.40
N GLU A 53 -13.30 -8.09 6.46
CA GLU A 53 -14.75 -7.84 6.27
C GLU A 53 -15.57 -8.13 7.52
N LYS A 54 -15.24 -9.23 8.22
CA LYS A 54 -16.05 -9.72 9.34
C LYS A 54 -15.68 -9.13 10.69
N LEU A 55 -14.45 -8.69 10.85
CA LEU A 55 -13.95 -8.26 12.16
C LEU A 55 -13.62 -6.77 12.24
N ALA A 56 -13.33 -6.09 11.12
CA ALA A 56 -13.10 -4.66 11.15
C ALA A 56 -14.42 -3.90 11.36
N GLN A 57 -14.41 -2.92 12.25
CA GLN A 57 -15.55 -2.05 12.47
C GLN A 57 -15.42 -0.78 11.63
N VAL A 58 -16.55 -0.16 11.30
CA VAL A 58 -16.60 1.06 10.45
C VAL A 58 -15.78 2.20 11.05
N ASN A 59 -15.74 2.28 12.40
CA ASN A 59 -15.07 3.36 13.12
C ASN A 59 -13.65 2.99 13.59
N GLU A 60 -13.03 1.99 12.98
CA GLU A 60 -11.67 1.57 13.32
C GLU A 60 -10.71 1.77 12.16
N VAL A 61 -9.51 2.24 12.47
CA VAL A 61 -8.40 2.24 11.50
C VAL A 61 -8.05 0.78 11.18
N ASN A 62 -7.97 0.48 9.91
CA ASN A 62 -7.57 -0.83 9.43
C ASN A 62 -6.72 -0.71 8.17
N PHE A 63 -6.07 -1.82 7.81
CA PHE A 63 -5.22 -1.89 6.65
C PHE A 63 -5.32 -3.28 6.02
N TYR A 64 -5.34 -3.32 4.70
CA TYR A 64 -5.25 -4.53 3.91
C TYR A 64 -4.21 -4.41 2.83
N PHE A 65 -3.45 -5.48 2.61
CA PHE A 65 -2.41 -5.51 1.60
C PHE A 65 -2.25 -6.94 1.06
N GLU A 66 -2.32 -7.12 -0.25
CA GLU A 66 -2.21 -8.43 -0.90
C GLU A 66 -1.31 -8.35 -2.12
N ASN A 67 -0.42 -9.32 -2.27
CA ASN A 67 0.31 -9.59 -3.49
C ASN A 67 0.11 -11.04 -3.90
N LYS A 68 -0.86 -11.27 -4.78
CA LYS A 68 -1.20 -12.62 -5.27
C LYS A 68 -0.02 -13.31 -5.94
N GLY A 69 0.84 -12.57 -6.66
CA GLY A 69 2.02 -13.10 -7.33
C GLY A 69 3.07 -13.67 -6.37
N LYS A 70 3.11 -13.16 -5.13
CA LYS A 70 3.95 -13.66 -4.04
C LYS A 70 3.20 -14.65 -3.12
N GLY A 71 1.89 -14.84 -3.29
CA GLY A 71 1.05 -15.61 -2.38
C GLY A 71 0.98 -15.02 -0.97
N GLU A 72 0.99 -13.69 -0.87
CA GLU A 72 1.04 -12.93 0.39
C GLU A 72 -0.20 -12.06 0.54
N ALA A 73 -0.80 -12.08 1.73
CA ALA A 73 -1.85 -11.15 2.13
C ALA A 73 -1.74 -10.85 3.63
N ILE A 74 -2.02 -9.62 4.03
CA ILE A 74 -2.02 -9.19 5.42
C ILE A 74 -3.19 -8.23 5.67
N ALA A 75 -3.91 -8.44 6.77
CA ALA A 75 -4.94 -7.55 7.30
C ALA A 75 -4.58 -7.14 8.73
N ALA A 76 -4.76 -5.86 9.03
CA ALA A 76 -4.50 -5.26 10.33
C ALA A 76 -5.73 -4.50 10.82
N ILE A 77 -6.13 -4.70 12.07
CA ILE A 77 -7.38 -4.21 12.63
C ILE A 77 -7.14 -3.71 14.05
N ASP A 78 -7.85 -2.66 14.45
CA ASP A 78 -7.92 -2.16 15.82
C ASP A 78 -6.54 -1.72 16.37
N PRO A 79 -6.14 -0.45 16.17
CA PRO A 79 -4.83 0.04 16.62
C PRO A 79 -4.72 0.05 18.15
N ILE A 80 -3.62 -0.49 18.70
CA ILE A 80 -3.25 -0.30 20.12
C ILE A 80 -2.30 0.87 20.34
N ALA A 81 -1.64 1.30 19.29
CA ALA A 81 -0.79 2.48 19.27
C ALA A 81 -0.87 3.09 17.87
N GLU A 82 -1.11 4.39 17.80
CA GLU A 82 -1.19 5.11 16.54
C GLU A 82 -0.59 6.51 16.66
N LEU A 83 -0.14 7.04 15.52
CA LEU A 83 0.41 8.39 15.40
C LEU A 83 -0.06 9.02 14.10
N HIS A 84 -0.68 10.19 14.20
CA HIS A 84 -1.04 11.05 13.09
C HIS A 84 -0.07 12.23 13.01
N ILE A 85 0.44 12.53 11.82
CA ILE A 85 1.47 13.55 11.62
C ILE A 85 1.10 14.40 10.42
N ASP A 86 1.27 15.71 10.58
CA ASP A 86 1.28 16.68 9.48
C ASP A 86 2.64 17.37 9.38
N GLY A 87 2.99 17.83 8.16
CA GLY A 87 4.19 18.59 7.90
C GLY A 87 5.37 17.80 7.35
N THR A 88 6.48 18.52 7.15
CA THR A 88 7.67 18.02 6.44
C THR A 88 8.40 16.89 7.15
N GLU A 89 8.33 16.84 8.48
CA GLU A 89 9.02 15.84 9.30
C GLU A 89 8.27 14.51 9.45
N ARG A 90 7.19 14.29 8.66
CA ARG A 90 6.31 13.11 8.82
C ARG A 90 7.07 11.77 8.78
N PHE A 91 8.07 11.62 7.92
CA PHE A 91 8.84 10.37 7.81
C PHE A 91 9.79 10.18 9.00
N SER A 92 10.47 11.22 9.46
CA SER A 92 11.38 11.13 10.61
C SER A 92 10.64 10.90 11.92
N LYS A 93 9.49 11.55 12.11
CA LYS A 93 8.62 11.31 13.27
C LYS A 93 8.02 9.91 13.25
N ALA A 94 7.64 9.39 12.07
CA ALA A 94 7.20 8.02 11.90
C ALA A 94 8.30 7.01 12.26
N GLU A 95 9.52 7.21 11.76
CA GLU A 95 10.69 6.40 12.13
C GLU A 95 10.93 6.40 13.65
N TYR A 96 10.89 7.57 14.25
CA TYR A 96 11.07 7.72 15.70
C TYR A 96 10.00 6.95 16.49
N PHE A 97 8.73 7.08 16.08
CA PHE A 97 7.61 6.37 16.70
C PHE A 97 7.80 4.85 16.64
N ILE A 98 8.14 4.30 15.47
CA ILE A 98 8.38 2.85 15.29
C ILE A 98 9.55 2.41 16.17
N LYS A 99 10.70 3.07 16.09
CA LYS A 99 11.88 2.73 16.88
C LYS A 99 11.63 2.78 18.38
N ASN A 100 10.89 3.78 18.84
CA ASN A 100 10.58 3.94 20.25
C ASN A 100 9.56 2.90 20.74
N SER A 101 8.56 2.57 19.92
CA SER A 101 7.59 1.52 20.23
C SER A 101 8.27 0.16 20.32
N LEU A 102 9.16 -0.18 19.39
CA LEU A 102 9.89 -1.45 19.36
C LEU A 102 10.74 -1.70 20.62
N LYS A 103 11.27 -0.65 21.27
CA LYS A 103 12.01 -0.79 22.55
C LYS A 103 11.13 -1.36 23.67
N ASN A 104 9.83 -1.19 23.58
CA ASN A 104 8.86 -1.58 24.61
C ASN A 104 8.03 -2.79 24.19
N ILE A 105 8.41 -3.49 23.11
CA ILE A 105 7.70 -4.68 22.62
C ILE A 105 8.50 -5.92 22.97
N ILE A 106 7.82 -6.89 23.57
CA ILE A 106 8.35 -8.25 23.82
C ILE A 106 7.51 -9.22 22.97
N SER A 107 8.19 -10.07 22.19
CA SER A 107 7.52 -11.01 21.28
C SER A 107 7.51 -12.43 21.84
N PHE A 108 6.38 -13.12 21.64
CA PHE A 108 6.17 -14.54 21.91
C PHE A 108 5.78 -15.28 20.64
N GLY A 109 6.28 -16.48 20.43
CA GLY A 109 6.02 -17.32 19.26
C GLY A 109 7.25 -17.53 18.39
N ASN A 110 7.07 -18.25 17.29
CA ASN A 110 8.17 -18.58 16.38
C ASN A 110 8.48 -17.41 15.45
N LYS A 111 9.58 -16.72 15.70
CA LYS A 111 10.03 -15.56 14.93
C LYS A 111 10.43 -15.88 13.47
N ASN A 112 10.72 -17.15 13.17
CA ASN A 112 11.11 -17.57 11.81
C ASN A 112 9.91 -17.79 10.88
N GLN A 113 8.69 -17.63 11.36
CA GLN A 113 7.51 -17.70 10.52
C GLN A 113 7.30 -16.37 9.78
N PRO A 114 6.90 -16.42 8.51
CA PRO A 114 6.61 -15.20 7.77
C PRO A 114 5.49 -14.39 8.44
N PHE A 115 5.67 -13.08 8.49
CA PHE A 115 4.74 -12.15 9.15
C PHE A 115 4.56 -12.38 10.66
N SER A 116 5.48 -13.08 11.32
CA SER A 116 5.52 -13.19 12.78
C SER A 116 6.02 -11.89 13.41
N GLY A 117 5.56 -11.59 14.61
CA GLY A 117 5.94 -10.38 15.34
C GLY A 117 5.18 -9.12 14.91
N PRO A 118 5.51 -8.00 15.55
CA PRO A 118 4.80 -6.74 15.34
C PRO A 118 5.13 -6.13 13.97
N HIS A 119 4.08 -5.67 13.27
CA HIS A 119 4.19 -4.89 12.03
C HIS A 119 3.54 -3.54 12.26
N PHE A 120 4.23 -2.49 11.84
CA PHE A 120 3.71 -1.12 11.82
C PHE A 120 3.19 -0.81 10.42
N PHE A 121 1.91 -0.50 10.32
CA PHE A 121 1.28 -0.10 9.07
C PHE A 121 1.39 1.40 8.92
N CYS A 122 1.75 1.83 7.71
CA CYS A 122 2.07 3.21 7.42
C CYS A 122 1.40 3.64 6.11
N TYR A 123 0.80 4.81 6.12
CA TYR A 123 0.43 5.49 4.88
C TYR A 123 0.76 6.98 5.00
N PHE A 124 1.17 7.55 3.86
CA PHE A 124 1.58 8.94 3.77
C PHE A 124 0.75 9.63 2.69
N SER A 125 0.58 10.95 2.77
CA SER A 125 0.00 11.72 1.68
C SER A 125 1.06 12.05 0.64
N PHE A 126 0.64 12.42 -0.58
CA PHE A 126 1.54 12.82 -1.65
C PHE A 126 2.35 14.07 -1.23
N PHE A 127 1.67 15.09 -0.76
CA PHE A 127 2.29 16.29 -0.21
C PHE A 127 2.42 16.18 1.32
N HIS A 128 3.36 16.94 1.89
CA HIS A 128 3.56 17.01 3.34
C HIS A 128 2.46 17.79 4.08
N GLN A 129 1.61 18.49 3.36
CA GLN A 129 0.48 19.25 3.88
C GLN A 129 -0.66 19.21 2.88
N ASN A 130 -1.84 18.88 3.35
CA ASN A 130 -3.08 19.00 2.60
C ASN A 130 -3.59 20.43 2.72
N TYR A 131 -3.97 21.05 1.60
CA TYR A 131 -4.56 22.40 1.61
C TYR A 131 -6.07 22.38 1.80
N GLN A 132 -6.72 21.27 1.44
CA GLN A 132 -8.14 21.10 1.72
C GLN A 132 -8.27 20.60 3.17
N ALA A 133 -8.84 21.47 4.04
CA ALA A 133 -9.02 21.15 5.45
C ALA A 133 -9.88 19.89 5.69
N ASP A 134 -10.74 19.57 4.74
CA ASP A 134 -11.69 18.45 4.81
C ASP A 134 -11.14 17.13 4.23
N TYR A 135 -9.85 17.08 3.82
CA TYR A 135 -9.29 15.82 3.33
C TYR A 135 -9.22 14.79 4.47
N PRO A 136 -9.81 13.59 4.30
CA PRO A 136 -10.10 12.71 5.44
C PRO A 136 -8.89 11.99 6.03
N PHE A 137 -7.72 12.08 5.42
CA PHE A 137 -6.50 11.44 5.90
C PHE A 137 -5.43 12.48 6.24
N PRO A 138 -4.74 12.38 7.39
CA PRO A 138 -3.59 13.23 7.72
C PRO A 138 -2.41 12.97 6.77
N SER A 139 -1.37 13.81 6.86
CA SER A 139 -0.20 13.68 5.99
C SER A 139 0.61 12.41 6.23
N ALA A 140 0.50 11.80 7.39
CA ALA A 140 0.95 10.45 7.67
C ALA A 140 0.15 9.84 8.82
N THR A 141 -0.08 8.55 8.74
CA THR A 141 -0.57 7.71 9.83
C THR A 141 0.30 6.48 9.95
N ILE A 142 0.71 6.18 11.17
CA ILE A 142 1.45 4.98 11.53
C ILE A 142 0.73 4.32 12.69
N PHE A 143 0.50 3.02 12.61
CA PHE A 143 -0.14 2.30 13.72
C PHE A 143 0.37 0.88 13.89
N LEU A 144 0.32 0.41 15.14
CA LEU A 144 0.51 -0.98 15.54
C LEU A 144 -0.88 -1.58 15.81
N PRO A 145 -1.33 -2.59 15.07
CA PRO A 145 -2.66 -3.16 15.25
C PRO A 145 -2.74 -4.04 16.51
N HIS A 146 -3.93 -4.18 17.07
CA HIS A 146 -4.25 -5.21 18.06
C HIS A 146 -4.21 -6.59 17.40
N TRP A 147 -4.86 -6.70 16.22
CA TRP A 147 -4.97 -7.95 15.47
C TRP A 147 -4.36 -7.80 14.08
N GLN A 148 -3.47 -8.72 13.75
CA GLN A 148 -2.90 -8.86 12.43
C GLN A 148 -3.07 -10.30 11.98
N ILE A 149 -3.62 -10.51 10.79
CA ILE A 149 -3.78 -11.81 10.17
C ILE A 149 -3.02 -11.78 8.85
N ALA A 150 -2.09 -12.71 8.66
CA ALA A 150 -1.29 -12.75 7.45
C ALA A 150 -1.18 -14.16 6.89
N VAL A 151 -1.16 -14.23 5.57
CA VAL A 151 -0.94 -15.47 4.81
C VAL A 151 0.29 -15.33 3.95
N LYS A 152 1.17 -16.32 3.98
CA LYS A 152 2.29 -16.50 3.06
C LYS A 152 2.58 -17.98 2.87
N ASN A 153 2.77 -18.42 1.63
CA ASN A 153 3.11 -19.80 1.31
C ASN A 153 2.14 -20.81 1.95
N LYS A 154 0.83 -20.52 1.95
CA LYS A 154 -0.24 -21.36 2.56
C LYS A 154 -0.15 -21.52 4.08
N ARG A 155 0.65 -20.73 4.76
CA ARG A 155 0.63 -20.59 6.22
C ARG A 155 -0.14 -19.35 6.61
N CYS A 156 -0.93 -19.44 7.67
CA CYS A 156 -1.69 -18.31 8.21
C CYS A 156 -1.22 -18.02 9.64
N ILE A 157 -0.79 -16.80 9.88
CA ILE A 157 -0.30 -16.33 11.16
C ILE A 157 -1.25 -15.28 11.71
N LEU A 158 -1.71 -15.48 12.93
CA LEU A 158 -2.37 -14.47 13.74
C LEU A 158 -1.34 -13.84 14.68
N VAL A 159 -1.26 -12.53 14.68
CA VAL A 159 -0.50 -11.76 15.66
C VAL A 159 -1.48 -10.94 16.50
N MET A 160 -1.38 -11.07 17.82
CA MET A 160 -2.05 -10.21 18.77
C MET A 160 -1.03 -9.32 19.45
N ASN A 161 -1.19 -8.03 19.35
CA ASN A 161 -0.43 -7.06 20.14
C ASN A 161 -1.31 -6.54 21.28
N SER A 162 -0.79 -6.51 22.50
CA SER A 162 -1.55 -6.05 23.67
C SER A 162 -0.67 -5.33 24.67
N ILE A 163 -1.23 -4.38 25.40
CA ILE A 163 -0.52 -3.65 26.45
C ILE A 163 -0.69 -4.40 27.78
N ILE A 164 0.43 -4.74 28.41
CA ILE A 164 0.50 -5.33 29.73
C ILE A 164 1.00 -4.29 30.74
N ASN A 165 0.33 -4.21 31.85
CA ASN A 165 0.73 -3.43 33.03
C ASN A 165 0.52 -4.28 34.32
N ALA A 166 0.84 -3.74 35.47
CA ALA A 166 0.71 -4.43 36.76
C ALA A 166 -0.71 -4.95 37.08
N SER A 167 -1.76 -4.31 36.52
CA SER A 167 -3.17 -4.68 36.76
C SER A 167 -3.79 -5.52 35.63
N ALA A 168 -3.01 -5.96 34.65
CA ALA A 168 -3.51 -6.71 33.51
C ALA A 168 -4.10 -8.06 33.93
N ASN A 169 -5.27 -8.42 33.43
CA ASN A 169 -5.86 -9.74 33.65
C ASN A 169 -5.38 -10.73 32.59
N ILE A 170 -4.32 -11.47 32.91
CA ILE A 170 -3.66 -12.43 32.01
C ILE A 170 -4.62 -13.53 31.54
N SER A 171 -5.45 -14.08 32.45
CA SER A 171 -6.42 -15.13 32.11
C SER A 171 -7.45 -14.62 31.08
N ARG A 172 -7.95 -13.40 31.25
CA ARG A 172 -8.89 -12.77 30.30
C ARG A 172 -8.21 -12.51 28.94
N LEU A 173 -6.96 -12.08 28.93
CA LEU A 173 -6.21 -11.80 27.71
C LEU A 173 -6.03 -13.10 26.91
N ILE A 174 -5.64 -14.18 27.56
CA ILE A 174 -5.51 -15.51 26.93
C ILE A 174 -6.88 -15.98 26.39
N GLN A 175 -7.94 -15.84 27.18
CA GLN A 175 -9.28 -16.21 26.74
C GLN A 175 -9.70 -15.40 25.49
N THR A 176 -9.42 -14.09 25.46
CA THR A 176 -9.71 -13.23 24.32
C THR A 176 -8.96 -13.71 23.06
N LEU A 177 -7.68 -14.06 23.19
CA LEU A 177 -6.87 -14.59 22.09
C LEU A 177 -7.48 -15.88 21.52
N PHE A 178 -7.78 -16.87 22.37
CA PHE A 178 -8.31 -18.15 21.90
C PHE A 178 -9.73 -18.03 21.33
N ASN A 179 -10.59 -17.19 21.91
CA ASN A 179 -11.92 -16.91 21.35
C ASN A 179 -11.79 -16.25 19.96
N LYS A 180 -10.80 -15.36 19.77
CA LYS A 180 -10.54 -14.72 18.47
C LYS A 180 -10.06 -15.77 17.45
N ILE A 181 -9.19 -16.70 17.83
CA ILE A 181 -8.75 -17.81 16.97
C ILE A 181 -9.94 -18.67 16.53
N GLU A 182 -10.83 -19.06 17.46
CA GLU A 182 -12.03 -19.84 17.13
C GLU A 182 -12.94 -19.08 16.16
N THR A 183 -13.15 -17.78 16.40
CA THR A 183 -13.94 -16.91 15.52
C THR A 183 -13.33 -16.85 14.11
N ILE A 184 -12.01 -16.67 14.00
CA ILE A 184 -11.31 -16.57 12.70
C ILE A 184 -11.34 -17.94 12.00
N ASN A 185 -11.08 -19.03 12.69
CA ASN A 185 -11.10 -20.38 12.10
C ASN A 185 -12.50 -20.75 11.56
N ALA A 186 -13.56 -20.26 12.19
CA ALA A 186 -14.93 -20.44 11.69
C ALA A 186 -15.17 -19.76 10.33
N LEU A 187 -14.43 -18.69 10.03
CA LEU A 187 -14.52 -17.98 8.73
C LEU A 187 -13.93 -18.77 7.55
N LYS A 188 -13.20 -19.84 7.78
CA LYS A 188 -12.63 -20.73 6.75
C LYS A 188 -13.69 -21.24 5.74
N TYR A 189 -14.91 -21.42 6.20
CA TYR A 189 -16.03 -21.92 5.40
C TYR A 189 -16.96 -20.81 4.92
N TYR A 190 -16.61 -19.55 5.22
CA TYR A 190 -17.43 -18.42 4.81
C TYR A 190 -17.28 -18.18 3.30
N SER A 191 -18.39 -18.21 2.60
CA SER A 191 -18.50 -17.78 1.20
C SER A 191 -19.31 -16.47 1.18
N PRO A 192 -18.71 -15.35 0.79
CA PRO A 192 -19.42 -14.08 0.74
C PRO A 192 -20.58 -14.12 -0.23
N ASN A 193 -21.76 -13.73 0.20
CA ASN A 193 -22.89 -13.52 -0.72
C ASN A 193 -22.66 -12.16 -1.40
N ILE A 194 -22.24 -12.18 -2.65
CA ILE A 194 -22.01 -10.96 -3.45
C ILE A 194 -23.30 -10.66 -4.20
N ASP A 195 -24.22 -9.99 -3.54
CA ASP A 195 -25.43 -9.50 -4.19
C ASP A 195 -25.05 -8.46 -5.26
N ASN A 196 -25.36 -8.78 -6.51
CA ASN A 196 -25.18 -7.89 -7.65
C ASN A 196 -26.44 -7.01 -7.81
N PHE A 197 -26.57 -5.97 -6.99
CA PHE A 197 -27.55 -4.93 -7.28
C PHE A 197 -26.95 -3.95 -8.31
N PRO A 198 -27.59 -3.76 -9.46
CA PRO A 198 -27.19 -2.72 -10.39
C PRO A 198 -27.37 -1.36 -9.67
N ALA A 199 -26.28 -0.69 -9.36
CA ALA A 199 -26.34 0.64 -8.80
C ALA A 199 -26.52 1.66 -9.92
N ASN A 200 -27.46 2.60 -9.76
CA ASN A 200 -27.51 3.78 -10.61
C ASN A 200 -26.32 4.68 -10.25
N LEU A 201 -25.44 4.85 -11.22
CA LEU A 201 -24.22 5.65 -11.02
C LEU A 201 -24.36 7.01 -11.71
N SER A 202 -24.13 8.06 -10.93
CA SER A 202 -23.85 9.40 -11.43
C SER A 202 -22.35 9.60 -11.49
N LYS A 203 -21.86 10.21 -12.57
CA LYS A 203 -20.43 10.47 -12.82
C LYS A 203 -20.21 11.95 -13.05
N LYS A 204 -19.25 12.53 -12.36
CA LYS A 204 -18.85 13.93 -12.52
C LYS A 204 -17.33 14.04 -12.59
N SER A 205 -16.80 14.48 -13.72
CA SER A 205 -15.38 14.81 -13.84
C SER A 205 -15.04 15.96 -12.93
N VAL A 206 -13.98 15.86 -12.15
CA VAL A 206 -13.49 16.94 -11.28
C VAL A 206 -12.82 18.00 -12.12
N THR A 207 -12.05 17.58 -13.13
CA THR A 207 -11.44 18.46 -14.13
C THR A 207 -12.11 18.19 -15.49
N ASN A 208 -12.57 19.22 -16.17
CA ASN A 208 -13.10 19.02 -17.52
C ASN A 208 -11.96 18.77 -18.53
N ALA A 209 -12.29 18.08 -19.64
CA ALA A 209 -11.30 17.71 -20.65
C ALA A 209 -10.47 18.91 -21.19
N ALA A 210 -11.11 20.06 -21.40
CA ALA A 210 -10.42 21.26 -21.89
C ALA A 210 -9.43 21.82 -20.86
N GLN A 211 -9.76 21.74 -19.58
CA GLN A 211 -8.88 22.19 -18.50
C GLN A 211 -7.66 21.26 -18.34
N PHE A 212 -7.86 19.94 -18.36
CA PHE A 212 -6.75 18.99 -18.34
C PHE A 212 -5.81 19.18 -19.53
N LYS A 213 -6.35 19.28 -20.74
CA LYS A 213 -5.55 19.48 -21.96
C LYS A 213 -4.77 20.80 -21.94
N ARG A 214 -5.37 21.89 -21.41
CA ARG A 214 -4.65 23.16 -21.20
C ARG A 214 -3.51 22.99 -20.19
N ALA A 215 -3.71 22.27 -19.10
CA ALA A 215 -2.65 21.98 -18.14
C ALA A 215 -1.49 21.21 -18.80
N VAL A 216 -1.80 20.21 -19.63
CA VAL A 216 -0.79 19.48 -20.41
C VAL A 216 -0.05 20.43 -21.36
N SER A 217 -0.75 21.30 -22.10
CA SER A 217 -0.12 22.27 -23.02
C SER A 217 0.80 23.23 -22.26
N SER A 218 0.35 23.76 -21.12
CA SER A 218 1.18 24.67 -20.29
C SER A 218 2.40 23.95 -19.70
N ALA A 219 2.28 22.66 -19.35
CA ALA A 219 3.41 21.85 -18.91
C ALA A 219 4.42 21.63 -20.05
N LEU A 220 3.93 21.39 -21.27
CA LEU A 220 4.79 21.25 -22.47
C LEU A 220 5.55 22.53 -22.79
N GLU A 221 4.94 23.71 -22.65
CA GLU A 221 5.64 25.01 -22.82
C GLU A 221 6.83 25.11 -21.84
N LYS A 222 6.66 24.70 -20.57
CA LYS A 222 7.75 24.69 -19.58
C LYS A 222 8.81 23.64 -19.89
N ILE A 223 8.42 22.50 -20.45
CA ILE A 223 9.36 21.47 -20.90
C ILE A 223 10.18 21.97 -22.10
N HIS A 224 9.54 22.61 -23.07
CA HIS A 224 10.24 23.21 -24.22
C HIS A 224 11.17 24.37 -23.81
N ALA A 225 10.82 25.10 -22.76
CA ALA A 225 11.67 26.14 -22.17
C ALA A 225 12.78 25.58 -21.25
N ASN A 226 12.93 24.25 -21.15
CA ASN A 226 13.90 23.55 -20.27
C ASN A 226 13.76 23.85 -18.77
N HIS A 227 12.57 24.30 -18.31
CA HIS A 227 12.29 24.47 -16.88
C HIS A 227 11.90 23.15 -16.21
N LEU A 228 11.41 22.20 -16.99
CA LEU A 228 11.05 20.83 -16.60
C LEU A 228 11.51 19.85 -17.70
N THR A 229 11.78 18.60 -17.34
CA THR A 229 11.98 17.53 -18.31
C THR A 229 10.81 16.55 -18.33
N LYS A 230 10.11 16.44 -17.20
CA LYS A 230 8.93 15.57 -17.01
C LYS A 230 8.06 16.11 -15.90
N ILE A 231 6.74 16.00 -16.06
CA ILE A 231 5.74 16.17 -14.99
C ILE A 231 4.65 15.10 -15.13
N VAL A 232 4.04 14.68 -14.04
CA VAL A 232 2.86 13.79 -14.07
C VAL A 232 1.65 14.58 -13.65
N LEU A 233 0.69 14.72 -14.56
CA LEU A 233 -0.59 15.39 -14.29
C LEU A 233 -1.69 14.36 -14.09
N ALA A 234 -2.51 14.57 -13.09
CA ALA A 234 -3.62 13.69 -12.74
C ALA A 234 -4.97 14.36 -12.97
N ASP A 235 -5.98 13.52 -13.12
CA ASP A 235 -7.39 13.90 -13.11
C ASP A 235 -8.15 13.02 -12.09
N ALA A 236 -9.30 13.48 -11.66
CA ALA A 236 -10.17 12.77 -10.76
C ALA A 236 -11.59 12.68 -11.29
N LEU A 237 -12.26 11.57 -10.98
CA LEU A 237 -13.65 11.31 -11.34
C LEU A 237 -14.45 11.03 -10.06
N ASP A 238 -15.41 11.92 -9.77
CA ASP A 238 -16.36 11.72 -8.69
C ASP A 238 -17.52 10.86 -9.17
N ILE A 239 -17.88 9.88 -8.35
CA ILE A 239 -18.98 8.95 -8.57
C ILE A 239 -19.89 8.98 -7.36
N SER A 240 -21.19 9.00 -7.62
CA SER A 240 -22.22 8.78 -6.60
C SER A 240 -23.08 7.60 -7.02
N SER A 241 -23.37 6.73 -6.07
CA SER A 241 -24.20 5.53 -6.24
C SER A 241 -25.51 5.69 -5.47
N SER A 242 -26.54 4.96 -5.89
CA SER A 242 -27.80 4.87 -5.12
C SER A 242 -27.64 4.14 -3.78
N ASN A 243 -26.57 3.37 -3.61
CA ASN A 243 -26.26 2.59 -2.40
C ASN A 243 -24.79 2.79 -2.02
N ASN A 244 -24.46 2.54 -0.76
CA ASN A 244 -23.08 2.54 -0.31
C ASN A 244 -22.22 1.55 -1.09
N PHE A 245 -20.99 1.94 -1.42
CA PHE A 245 -20.02 1.03 -2.02
C PHE A 245 -19.67 -0.09 -1.05
N ASN A 246 -19.72 -1.34 -1.52
CA ASN A 246 -19.29 -2.48 -0.74
C ASN A 246 -17.77 -2.64 -0.87
N LEU A 247 -17.05 -2.30 0.20
CA LEU A 247 -15.58 -2.34 0.23
C LEU A 247 -15.03 -3.73 -0.07
N PHE A 248 -15.60 -4.78 0.54
CA PHE A 248 -15.16 -6.15 0.32
C PHE A 248 -15.34 -6.58 -1.14
N LYS A 249 -16.52 -6.32 -1.72
CA LYS A 249 -16.79 -6.61 -3.13
C LYS A 249 -15.80 -5.88 -4.04
N SER A 250 -15.56 -4.59 -3.80
CA SER A 250 -14.62 -3.79 -4.58
C SER A 250 -13.20 -4.34 -4.51
N LEU A 251 -12.71 -4.70 -3.33
CA LEU A 251 -11.37 -5.31 -3.15
C LEU A 251 -11.29 -6.69 -3.79
N ASN A 252 -12.34 -7.51 -3.66
CA ASN A 252 -12.41 -8.82 -4.31
C ASN A 252 -12.42 -8.71 -5.84
N ASN A 253 -13.14 -7.73 -6.40
CA ASN A 253 -13.11 -7.44 -7.84
C ASN A 253 -11.72 -6.97 -8.28
N LEU A 254 -11.09 -6.05 -7.52
CA LEU A 254 -9.74 -5.56 -7.82
C LEU A 254 -8.73 -6.71 -7.90
N ARG A 255 -8.73 -7.65 -6.94
CA ARG A 255 -7.79 -8.79 -6.95
C ARG A 255 -8.04 -9.79 -8.07
N GLN A 256 -9.28 -9.89 -8.56
CA GLN A 256 -9.61 -10.74 -9.71
C GLN A 256 -9.22 -10.09 -11.04
N ILE A 257 -9.52 -8.79 -11.21
CA ILE A 257 -9.26 -8.05 -12.44
C ILE A 257 -7.76 -7.73 -12.59
N HIS A 258 -7.04 -7.51 -11.48
CA HIS A 258 -5.65 -7.09 -11.45
C HIS A 258 -4.73 -8.06 -10.68
N PRO A 259 -4.60 -9.34 -11.10
CA PRO A 259 -3.85 -10.36 -10.35
C PRO A 259 -2.34 -10.07 -10.22
N ASN A 260 -1.79 -9.18 -11.05
CA ASN A 260 -0.37 -8.78 -11.07
C ASN A 260 -0.10 -7.46 -10.32
N CYS A 261 -1.11 -6.94 -9.60
CA CYS A 261 -1.00 -5.73 -8.80
C CYS A 261 -1.02 -6.06 -7.30
N TYR A 262 -0.56 -5.11 -6.52
CA TYR A 262 -0.81 -5.06 -5.08
C TYR A 262 -2.21 -4.55 -4.84
N ILE A 263 -3.05 -5.32 -4.20
CA ILE A 263 -4.38 -4.90 -3.76
C ILE A 263 -4.25 -4.34 -2.35
N PHE A 264 -4.80 -3.16 -2.13
CA PHE A 264 -4.66 -2.50 -0.85
C PHE A 264 -5.91 -1.74 -0.44
N SER A 265 -6.08 -1.59 0.86
CA SER A 265 -7.08 -0.74 1.49
C SER A 265 -6.53 -0.16 2.78
N THR A 266 -6.93 1.07 3.10
CA THR A 266 -6.77 1.63 4.44
C THR A 266 -7.98 2.45 4.80
N SER A 267 -8.42 2.34 6.08
CA SER A 267 -9.49 3.14 6.67
C SER A 267 -8.90 4.20 7.59
N ASN A 268 -9.56 5.36 7.66
CA ASN A 268 -9.20 6.41 8.62
C ASN A 268 -9.95 6.31 9.96
N GLY A 269 -10.75 5.26 10.17
CA GLY A 269 -11.58 5.12 11.36
C GLY A 269 -12.79 6.07 11.44
N LYS A 270 -13.12 6.77 10.34
CA LYS A 270 -14.25 7.69 10.25
C LYS A 270 -15.22 7.34 9.11
N GLY A 271 -15.10 6.13 8.56
CA GLY A 271 -15.93 5.62 7.48
C GLY A 271 -15.33 5.79 6.09
N GLN A 272 -14.29 6.61 5.91
CA GLN A 272 -13.63 6.75 4.62
C GLN A 272 -12.55 5.67 4.45
N ASN A 273 -12.48 5.13 3.22
CA ASN A 273 -11.52 4.10 2.83
C ASN A 273 -10.79 4.51 1.55
N PHE A 274 -9.48 4.33 1.54
CA PHE A 274 -8.67 4.50 0.34
C PHE A 274 -8.24 3.13 -0.17
N ILE A 275 -8.64 2.76 -1.38
CA ILE A 275 -8.44 1.43 -1.96
C ILE A 275 -7.80 1.49 -3.33
N GLY A 276 -7.18 0.39 -3.78
CA GLY A 276 -6.64 0.35 -5.13
C GLY A 276 -5.93 -0.95 -5.49
N ALA A 277 -5.42 -0.95 -6.74
CA ALA A 277 -4.65 -2.04 -7.33
C ALA A 277 -3.35 -1.49 -7.95
N SER A 278 -2.33 -1.31 -7.14
CA SER A 278 -1.06 -0.71 -7.57
C SER A 278 -0.15 -1.73 -8.27
N PRO A 279 0.36 -1.44 -9.47
CA PRO A 279 1.42 -2.22 -10.09
C PRO A 279 2.82 -1.82 -9.59
N GLU A 280 2.95 -0.71 -8.85
CA GLU A 280 4.23 -0.07 -8.58
C GLU A 280 4.68 -0.29 -7.14
N ARG A 281 5.78 -1.03 -6.99
CA ARG A 281 6.49 -1.15 -5.72
C ARG A 281 7.43 0.04 -5.58
N LEU A 282 7.27 0.77 -4.46
CA LEU A 282 8.22 1.83 -4.11
C LEU A 282 9.49 1.23 -3.55
N ILE A 283 9.38 0.39 -2.51
CA ILE A 283 10.47 -0.41 -1.96
C ILE A 283 9.95 -1.73 -1.37
N SER A 284 10.79 -2.75 -1.42
CA SER A 284 10.65 -3.98 -0.63
C SER A 284 12.00 -4.29 -0.03
N ILE A 285 12.06 -4.51 1.27
CA ILE A 285 13.28 -4.93 1.96
C ILE A 285 12.98 -6.24 2.66
N HIS A 286 13.80 -7.24 2.38
CA HIS A 286 13.77 -8.54 3.04
C HIS A 286 15.21 -8.99 3.33
N GLU A 287 15.52 -9.27 4.58
CA GLU A 287 16.87 -9.65 5.01
C GLU A 287 17.94 -8.69 4.45
N GLN A 288 17.72 -7.38 4.64
CA GLN A 288 18.59 -6.28 4.18
C GLN A 288 18.69 -6.13 2.64
N GLN A 289 18.01 -6.96 1.87
CA GLN A 289 17.97 -6.82 0.41
C GLN A 289 16.83 -5.87 -0.01
N LEU A 290 17.19 -4.70 -0.50
CA LEU A 290 16.28 -3.73 -1.11
C LEU A 290 16.00 -4.12 -2.55
N ILE A 291 14.73 -4.05 -2.92
CA ILE A 291 14.30 -4.01 -4.32
C ILE A 291 13.31 -2.85 -4.49
N THR A 292 13.55 -2.03 -5.50
CA THR A 292 12.65 -0.97 -5.97
C THR A 292 12.43 -1.09 -7.47
N ASP A 293 11.35 -0.51 -7.99
CA ASP A 293 11.00 -0.61 -9.40
C ASP A 293 11.04 0.76 -10.07
N ALA A 294 11.78 0.91 -11.17
CA ALA A 294 11.51 1.95 -12.13
C ALA A 294 10.40 1.46 -13.07
N LEU A 295 9.26 2.13 -13.06
CA LEU A 295 8.09 1.80 -13.88
C LEU A 295 7.60 3.07 -14.57
N ALA A 296 7.88 3.21 -15.87
CA ALA A 296 7.45 4.36 -16.65
C ALA A 296 7.48 4.02 -18.14
N GLY A 297 6.80 4.82 -18.95
CA GLY A 297 6.54 4.48 -20.35
C GLY A 297 5.40 3.48 -20.47
N SER A 298 4.41 3.73 -21.32
CA SER A 298 3.18 2.96 -21.38
C SER A 298 2.72 2.69 -22.81
N ALA A 299 2.10 1.51 -22.99
CA ALA A 299 1.35 1.19 -24.21
C ALA A 299 0.10 0.37 -23.86
N PRO A 300 -1.00 0.51 -24.62
CA PRO A 300 -2.19 -0.31 -24.40
C PRO A 300 -1.88 -1.79 -24.70
N ARG A 301 -2.64 -2.70 -24.08
CA ARG A 301 -2.67 -4.12 -24.48
C ARG A 301 -3.36 -4.25 -25.82
N GLY A 302 -2.93 -5.20 -26.61
CA GLY A 302 -3.59 -5.55 -27.87
C GLY A 302 -4.87 -6.39 -27.67
N LYS A 303 -5.83 -6.25 -28.58
CA LYS A 303 -7.04 -7.12 -28.60
C LYS A 303 -6.72 -8.53 -29.11
N THR A 304 -5.64 -8.66 -29.88
CA THR A 304 -5.13 -9.93 -30.40
C THR A 304 -3.65 -10.10 -29.98
N PRO A 305 -3.12 -11.33 -29.93
CA PRO A 305 -1.70 -11.58 -29.65
C PRO A 305 -0.75 -10.82 -30.57
N ALA A 306 -1.10 -10.70 -31.86
CA ALA A 306 -0.29 -9.96 -32.84
C ALA A 306 -0.27 -8.46 -32.56
N GLU A 307 -1.41 -7.86 -32.27
CA GLU A 307 -1.54 -6.45 -31.88
C GLU A 307 -0.79 -6.18 -30.57
N ASP A 308 -0.90 -7.08 -29.58
CA ASP A 308 -0.22 -6.96 -28.30
C ASP A 308 1.32 -6.98 -28.47
N ALA A 309 1.83 -7.90 -29.30
CA ALA A 309 3.24 -7.97 -29.66
C ALA A 309 3.70 -6.72 -30.41
N ALA A 310 2.88 -6.19 -31.32
CA ALA A 310 3.20 -4.95 -32.04
C ALA A 310 3.25 -3.73 -31.10
N ASN A 311 2.32 -3.61 -30.15
CA ASN A 311 2.31 -2.57 -29.14
C ASN A 311 3.53 -2.69 -28.20
N ALA A 312 3.89 -3.91 -27.79
CA ALA A 312 5.07 -4.20 -26.98
C ALA A 312 6.38 -3.78 -27.71
N ASN A 313 6.53 -4.17 -28.97
CA ASN A 313 7.70 -3.81 -29.77
C ASN A 313 7.80 -2.30 -29.99
N ARG A 314 6.68 -1.61 -30.22
CA ARG A 314 6.66 -0.16 -30.35
C ARG A 314 7.09 0.52 -29.04
N LEU A 315 6.60 0.04 -27.89
CA LEU A 315 6.97 0.56 -26.57
C LEU A 315 8.48 0.39 -26.32
N ILE A 316 9.01 -0.81 -26.54
CA ILE A 316 10.45 -1.10 -26.34
C ILE A 316 11.33 -0.23 -27.24
N ASN A 317 10.87 0.12 -28.45
CA ASN A 317 11.68 0.85 -29.43
C ASN A 317 11.43 2.37 -29.43
N SER A 318 10.42 2.86 -28.70
CA SER A 318 10.10 4.28 -28.60
C SER A 318 11.18 5.06 -27.85
N GLN A 319 11.79 6.05 -28.52
CA GLN A 319 12.78 6.94 -27.90
C GLN A 319 12.13 7.80 -26.80
N LYS A 320 10.89 8.27 -26.99
CA LYS A 320 10.11 9.00 -25.99
C LYS A 320 9.97 8.18 -24.71
N GLU A 321 9.47 6.96 -24.82
CA GLU A 321 9.18 6.10 -23.68
C GLU A 321 10.47 5.64 -22.96
N LYS A 322 11.55 5.37 -23.71
CA LYS A 322 12.86 5.09 -23.14
C LYS A 322 13.43 6.27 -22.37
N HIS A 323 13.29 7.49 -22.89
CA HIS A 323 13.74 8.70 -22.21
C HIS A 323 12.94 8.92 -20.92
N GLU A 324 11.62 8.80 -20.96
CA GLU A 324 10.77 8.87 -19.76
C GLU A 324 11.22 7.86 -18.72
N HIS A 325 11.50 6.62 -19.13
CA HIS A 325 11.92 5.54 -18.24
C HIS A 325 13.30 5.80 -17.63
N SER A 326 14.26 6.29 -18.42
CA SER A 326 15.61 6.61 -17.93
C SER A 326 15.61 7.66 -16.82
N LEU A 327 14.75 8.68 -16.91
CA LEU A 327 14.62 9.70 -15.86
C LEU A 327 14.23 9.09 -14.50
N VAL A 328 13.43 8.03 -14.50
CA VAL A 328 13.03 7.34 -13.26
C VAL A 328 14.20 6.51 -12.72
N ILE A 329 14.92 5.79 -13.57
CA ILE A 329 16.10 4.99 -13.18
C ILE A 329 17.17 5.92 -12.57
N ASP A 330 17.50 7.01 -13.26
CA ASP A 330 18.54 7.95 -12.83
C ASP A 330 18.19 8.60 -11.48
N PHE A 331 16.93 8.99 -11.30
CA PHE A 331 16.45 9.51 -10.03
C PHE A 331 16.61 8.50 -8.90
N ILE A 332 16.12 7.27 -9.07
CA ILE A 332 16.16 6.24 -8.03
C ILE A 332 17.62 5.94 -7.66
N THR A 333 18.49 5.71 -8.65
CA THR A 333 19.90 5.40 -8.42
C THR A 333 20.62 6.53 -7.71
N GLN A 334 20.42 7.77 -8.15
CA GLN A 334 21.00 8.95 -7.52
C GLN A 334 20.54 9.10 -6.07
N ARG A 335 19.23 8.96 -5.79
CA ARG A 335 18.69 9.10 -4.44
C ARG A 335 19.18 8.01 -3.49
N LEU A 336 19.26 6.77 -3.95
CA LEU A 336 19.82 5.69 -3.16
C LEU A 336 21.31 5.89 -2.86
N SER A 337 22.07 6.36 -3.85
CA SER A 337 23.51 6.66 -3.68
C SER A 337 23.73 7.80 -2.68
N GLN A 338 22.87 8.81 -2.64
CA GLN A 338 22.96 9.93 -1.69
C GLN A 338 22.83 9.50 -0.21
N ILE A 339 22.21 8.37 0.06
CA ILE A 339 22.11 7.79 1.40
C ILE A 339 23.10 6.65 1.65
N GLY A 340 24.12 6.52 0.78
CA GLY A 340 25.20 5.56 0.91
C GLY A 340 24.90 4.14 0.44
N LEU A 341 23.80 3.93 -0.30
CA LEU A 341 23.51 2.64 -0.92
C LEU A 341 24.18 2.52 -2.29
N LEU A 342 24.47 1.29 -2.70
CA LEU A 342 25.07 0.97 -4.00
C LEU A 342 24.02 0.29 -4.90
N PRO A 343 23.21 1.04 -5.66
CA PRO A 343 22.15 0.48 -6.47
C PRO A 343 22.71 -0.29 -7.68
N GLN A 344 22.14 -1.46 -7.91
CA GLN A 344 22.40 -2.30 -9.09
C GLN A 344 21.14 -2.27 -9.97
N VAL A 345 21.30 -1.78 -11.19
CA VAL A 345 20.22 -1.68 -12.19
C VAL A 345 20.18 -2.96 -12.99
N LEU A 346 19.04 -3.66 -12.97
CA LEU A 346 18.84 -4.87 -13.77
C LEU A 346 18.38 -4.52 -15.19
N PRO A 347 18.46 -5.47 -16.16
CA PRO A 347 17.97 -5.22 -17.51
C PRO A 347 16.50 -4.82 -17.57
N PRO A 348 16.12 -3.86 -18.43
CA PRO A 348 14.74 -3.45 -18.62
C PRO A 348 13.90 -4.58 -19.22
N ARG A 349 12.64 -4.67 -18.80
CA ARG A 349 11.64 -5.66 -19.20
C ARG A 349 10.30 -4.99 -19.44
N LEU A 350 9.34 -5.75 -19.95
CA LEU A 350 7.94 -5.33 -20.00
C LEU A 350 7.19 -5.88 -18.78
N ARG A 351 6.44 -5.01 -18.12
CA ARG A 351 5.42 -5.39 -17.13
C ARG A 351 4.06 -5.30 -17.78
N GLN A 352 3.47 -6.46 -18.07
CA GLN A 352 2.16 -6.56 -18.67
C GLN A 352 1.08 -6.62 -17.59
N LEU A 353 0.11 -5.73 -17.68
CA LEU A 353 -1.07 -5.65 -16.82
C LEU A 353 -2.31 -6.01 -17.64
N SER A 354 -3.49 -5.97 -17.05
CA SER A 354 -4.73 -6.39 -17.71
C SER A 354 -5.08 -5.56 -18.97
N ASN A 355 -4.84 -4.25 -18.93
CA ASN A 355 -5.24 -3.30 -19.98
C ASN A 355 -4.10 -2.43 -20.54
N ILE A 356 -2.94 -2.45 -19.90
CA ILE A 356 -1.77 -1.62 -20.24
C ILE A 356 -0.49 -2.40 -19.97
N GLN A 357 0.60 -2.04 -20.64
CA GLN A 357 1.94 -2.55 -20.39
C GLN A 357 2.93 -1.40 -20.22
N HIS A 358 3.97 -1.62 -19.42
CA HIS A 358 4.95 -0.60 -19.05
C HIS A 358 6.38 -1.12 -19.27
N LEU A 359 7.33 -0.21 -19.51
CA LEU A 359 8.74 -0.50 -19.31
C LEU A 359 8.99 -0.63 -17.79
N TRP A 360 9.74 -1.64 -17.41
CA TRP A 360 10.04 -1.99 -16.03
C TRP A 360 11.48 -2.38 -15.84
N THR A 361 12.18 -1.73 -14.92
CA THR A 361 13.55 -2.03 -14.54
C THR A 361 13.64 -2.19 -13.03
N PRO A 362 13.88 -3.42 -12.53
CA PRO A 362 14.17 -3.62 -11.11
C PRO A 362 15.54 -3.03 -10.76
N ILE A 363 15.62 -2.41 -9.58
CA ILE A 363 16.84 -1.87 -8.99
C ILE A 363 17.01 -2.48 -7.62
N SER A 364 18.17 -3.05 -7.32
CA SER A 364 18.46 -3.68 -6.03
C SER A 364 19.63 -3.01 -5.31
N ALA A 365 19.66 -3.09 -3.98
CA ALA A 365 20.79 -2.66 -3.16
C ALA A 365 20.81 -3.43 -1.83
N ILE A 366 21.96 -3.47 -1.17
CA ILE A 366 22.05 -3.94 0.22
C ILE A 366 21.83 -2.75 1.15
N VAL A 367 20.96 -2.93 2.14
CA VAL A 367 20.62 -1.91 3.14
C VAL A 367 21.40 -2.18 4.43
N PRO A 368 22.27 -1.26 4.88
CA PRO A 368 22.91 -1.40 6.16
C PRO A 368 21.90 -1.40 7.32
N VAL A 369 22.20 -2.15 8.39
CA VAL A 369 21.31 -2.32 9.57
C VAL A 369 20.89 -0.99 10.23
N ASN A 370 21.73 0.03 10.15
CA ASN A 370 21.45 1.36 10.71
C ASN A 370 20.57 2.26 9.82
N VAL A 371 20.23 1.82 8.60
CA VAL A 371 19.36 2.56 7.68
C VAL A 371 17.93 2.06 7.83
N HIS A 372 17.06 2.88 8.40
CA HIS A 372 15.65 2.56 8.56
C HIS A 372 14.89 2.64 7.22
N PRO A 373 13.96 1.72 6.92
CA PRO A 373 13.19 1.72 5.67
C PRO A 373 12.54 3.06 5.32
N LEU A 374 11.99 3.77 6.30
CA LEU A 374 11.33 5.07 6.08
C LEU A 374 12.27 6.18 5.62
N LYS A 375 13.59 6.08 5.86
CA LYS A 375 14.57 6.99 5.25
C LYS A 375 14.64 6.81 3.74
N ILE A 376 14.57 5.55 3.29
CA ILE A 376 14.59 5.22 1.86
C ILE A 376 13.27 5.67 1.22
N VAL A 377 12.13 5.41 1.86
CA VAL A 377 10.82 5.90 1.39
C VAL A 377 10.83 7.42 1.24
N ALA A 378 11.33 8.16 2.23
CA ALA A 378 11.43 9.63 2.20
C ALA A 378 12.32 10.14 1.06
N GLN A 379 13.40 9.44 0.74
CA GLN A 379 14.30 9.82 -0.35
C GLN A 379 13.65 9.58 -1.72
N LEU A 380 12.93 8.50 -1.88
CA LEU A 380 12.33 8.14 -3.16
C LEU A 380 10.98 8.83 -3.40
N HIS A 381 10.22 9.19 -2.36
CA HIS A 381 8.90 9.79 -2.55
C HIS A 381 8.94 11.31 -2.71
N PRO A 382 8.19 11.84 -3.72
CA PRO A 382 7.63 11.12 -4.86
C PRO A 382 8.68 10.88 -5.95
N THR A 383 8.56 9.75 -6.66
CA THR A 383 9.41 9.44 -7.82
C THR A 383 9.00 10.24 -9.06
N PRO A 384 9.85 10.34 -10.08
CA PRO A 384 9.45 10.94 -11.36
C PRO A 384 8.36 10.15 -12.11
N ALA A 385 8.09 8.90 -11.70
CA ALA A 385 6.99 8.12 -12.24
C ALA A 385 5.61 8.68 -11.87
N VAL A 386 5.51 9.41 -10.74
CA VAL A 386 4.24 9.95 -10.22
C VAL A 386 4.26 11.46 -9.96
N ALA A 387 5.44 12.12 -9.99
CA ALA A 387 5.55 13.57 -9.83
C ALA A 387 6.17 14.24 -11.06
N GLY A 388 7.43 13.91 -11.36
CA GLY A 388 8.19 14.49 -12.44
C GLY A 388 9.66 14.61 -12.09
N ALA A 389 10.49 14.85 -13.07
CA ALA A 389 11.90 15.19 -12.89
C ALA A 389 12.03 16.64 -12.38
N ALA A 390 13.09 16.93 -11.60
CA ALA A 390 13.19 18.14 -10.78
C ALA A 390 12.02 18.21 -9.77
N ARG A 391 12.00 17.25 -8.85
CA ARG A 391 10.89 16.94 -7.93
C ARG A 391 10.19 18.15 -7.34
N ASP A 392 10.94 19.12 -6.81
CA ASP A 392 10.36 20.25 -6.10
C ASP A 392 9.60 21.19 -7.07
N ILE A 393 10.16 21.41 -8.26
CA ILE A 393 9.53 22.21 -9.31
C ILE A 393 8.28 21.48 -9.83
N ALA A 394 8.40 20.17 -10.10
CA ALA A 394 7.27 19.36 -10.57
C ALA A 394 6.13 19.36 -9.53
N CYS A 395 6.42 19.21 -8.25
CA CYS A 395 5.43 19.24 -7.18
C CYS A 395 4.74 20.61 -7.08
N ALA A 396 5.46 21.72 -7.24
CA ALA A 396 4.88 23.06 -7.25
C ALA A 396 3.93 23.26 -8.44
N GLU A 397 4.33 22.78 -9.62
CA GLU A 397 3.49 22.87 -10.83
C GLU A 397 2.27 21.95 -10.77
N ILE A 398 2.39 20.74 -10.20
CA ILE A 398 1.25 19.85 -9.96
C ILE A 398 0.19 20.57 -9.12
N ARG A 399 0.58 21.21 -8.02
CA ARG A 399 -0.34 22.00 -7.18
C ARG A 399 -0.99 23.16 -7.93
N ARG A 400 -0.33 23.72 -8.91
CA ARG A 400 -0.85 24.82 -9.72
C ARG A 400 -1.87 24.35 -10.76
N TYR A 401 -1.65 23.15 -11.33
CA TYR A 401 -2.48 22.64 -12.43
C TYR A 401 -3.66 21.81 -11.95
N GLU A 402 -3.50 21.09 -10.84
CA GLU A 402 -4.56 20.24 -10.29
C GLU A 402 -5.43 21.02 -9.30
N ASN A 403 -6.74 20.92 -9.45
CA ASN A 403 -7.74 21.61 -8.63
C ASN A 403 -8.34 20.70 -7.54
N PHE A 404 -7.67 19.60 -7.23
CA PHE A 404 -8.06 18.66 -6.18
C PHE A 404 -6.84 18.24 -5.35
N GLU A 405 -7.11 17.70 -4.17
CA GLU A 405 -6.06 17.15 -3.30
C GLU A 405 -5.74 15.71 -3.69
N ARG A 406 -4.45 15.40 -3.92
CA ARG A 406 -4.00 14.03 -4.17
C ARG A 406 -4.15 13.16 -2.93
N GLY A 407 -3.87 13.71 -1.74
CA GLY A 407 -3.88 12.96 -0.50
C GLY A 407 -3.05 11.68 -0.58
N LEU A 408 -3.70 10.51 -0.43
CA LEU A 408 -3.04 9.21 -0.54
C LEU A 408 -2.81 8.75 -1.99
N TYR A 409 -3.40 9.41 -2.98
CA TYR A 409 -3.14 9.09 -4.38
C TYR A 409 -1.69 9.37 -4.75
N ALA A 410 -1.05 8.40 -5.41
CA ALA A 410 0.34 8.44 -5.84
C ALA A 410 1.36 8.57 -4.69
N ALA A 411 0.97 8.20 -3.48
CA ALA A 411 1.72 8.33 -2.25
C ALA A 411 2.12 6.96 -1.65
N PRO A 412 3.11 6.91 -0.73
CA PRO A 412 3.57 5.64 -0.15
C PRO A 412 2.57 5.07 0.86
N LEU A 413 2.31 3.79 0.76
CA LEU A 413 1.60 3.02 1.78
C LEU A 413 2.20 1.62 1.88
N GLY A 414 2.23 1.06 3.08
CA GLY A 414 2.86 -0.23 3.33
C GLY A 414 3.05 -0.54 4.81
N TRP A 415 3.99 -1.40 5.10
CA TRP A 415 4.30 -1.86 6.44
C TRP A 415 5.80 -2.01 6.68
N VAL A 416 6.19 -1.98 7.97
CA VAL A 416 7.55 -2.24 8.47
C VAL A 416 7.43 -3.19 9.66
N ASP A 417 8.25 -4.26 9.70
CA ASP A 417 8.35 -5.17 10.83
C ASP A 417 9.46 -4.78 11.84
N SER A 418 9.61 -5.57 12.89
CA SER A 418 10.61 -5.36 13.93
C SER A 418 12.06 -5.57 13.47
N GLU A 419 12.29 -6.23 12.36
CA GLU A 419 13.63 -6.54 11.82
C GLU A 419 14.04 -5.56 10.71
N GLY A 420 13.15 -4.62 10.34
CA GLY A 420 13.37 -3.67 9.27
C GLY A 420 13.02 -4.24 7.89
N ASN A 421 12.37 -5.42 7.81
CA ASN A 421 11.73 -5.81 6.56
C ASN A 421 10.53 -4.92 6.31
N CYS A 422 10.23 -4.65 5.05
CA CYS A 422 9.12 -3.79 4.69
C CYS A 422 8.64 -4.05 3.27
N GLU A 423 7.40 -3.63 3.02
CA GLU A 423 6.87 -3.50 1.68
C GLU A 423 6.12 -2.18 1.59
N PHE A 424 6.54 -1.29 0.69
CA PHE A 424 5.84 -0.04 0.36
C PHE A 424 5.54 0.02 -1.12
N ILE A 425 4.32 0.43 -1.43
CA ILE A 425 3.85 0.66 -2.79
C ILE A 425 3.49 2.13 -3.00
N VAL A 426 3.33 2.50 -4.26
CA VAL A 426 2.78 3.80 -4.66
C VAL A 426 1.27 3.64 -4.83
N GLY A 427 0.48 4.45 -4.14
CA GLY A 427 -1.00 4.37 -4.10
C GLY A 427 -1.66 4.87 -5.37
N ILE A 428 -1.37 4.24 -6.51
CA ILE A 428 -1.98 4.53 -7.81
C ILE A 428 -3.06 3.52 -8.17
N ARG A 429 -3.85 3.82 -9.22
CA ARG A 429 -5.05 3.05 -9.58
C ARG A 429 -5.96 2.87 -8.38
N SER A 430 -6.32 3.99 -7.79
CA SER A 430 -6.90 4.06 -6.47
C SER A 430 -8.13 4.96 -6.43
N ALA A 431 -8.95 4.71 -5.42
CA ALA A 431 -10.15 5.49 -5.14
C ALA A 431 -10.26 5.78 -3.64
N LEU A 432 -10.76 6.96 -3.31
CA LEU A 432 -11.26 7.32 -2.00
C LEU A 432 -12.76 7.03 -1.97
N ILE A 433 -13.21 6.18 -1.06
CA ILE A 433 -14.62 5.79 -0.87
C ILE A 433 -15.14 6.42 0.42
N ASP A 434 -16.30 7.03 0.35
CA ASP A 434 -17.03 7.64 1.46
C ASP A 434 -18.53 7.32 1.32
N GLY A 435 -18.96 6.22 1.91
CA GLY A 435 -20.34 5.74 1.83
C GLY A 435 -20.80 5.46 0.40
N ASP A 436 -21.73 6.26 -0.10
CA ASP A 436 -22.28 6.20 -1.46
C ASP A 436 -21.47 7.00 -2.50
N ARG A 437 -20.37 7.61 -2.08
CA ARG A 437 -19.48 8.41 -2.93
C ARG A 437 -18.12 7.79 -3.09
N ALA A 438 -17.53 7.97 -4.27
CA ALA A 438 -16.15 7.58 -4.51
C ALA A 438 -15.46 8.62 -5.42
N ARG A 439 -14.20 8.93 -5.12
CA ARG A 439 -13.32 9.71 -6.00
C ARG A 439 -12.21 8.80 -6.52
N LEU A 440 -12.19 8.61 -7.82
CA LEU A 440 -11.20 7.84 -8.54
C LEU A 440 -10.10 8.75 -9.06
N TYR A 441 -8.86 8.28 -9.05
CA TYR A 441 -7.69 9.04 -9.48
C TYR A 441 -6.92 8.32 -10.59
N ALA A 442 -6.47 9.07 -11.58
CA ALA A 442 -5.53 8.59 -12.59
C ALA A 442 -4.64 9.72 -13.11
N GLY A 443 -3.43 9.41 -13.55
CA GLY A 443 -2.49 10.38 -14.10
C GLY A 443 -1.73 9.86 -15.30
N ALA A 444 -1.12 10.78 -16.06
CA ALA A 444 -0.24 10.51 -17.19
C ALA A 444 1.04 11.33 -17.08
N GLY A 445 2.16 10.74 -17.53
CA GLY A 445 3.46 11.38 -17.57
C GLY A 445 3.60 12.26 -18.81
N ILE A 446 3.88 13.54 -18.63
CA ILE A 446 4.06 14.53 -19.69
C ILE A 446 5.54 14.77 -19.89
N VAL A 447 6.03 14.52 -21.09
CA VAL A 447 7.41 14.72 -21.54
C VAL A 447 7.43 15.43 -22.90
N ALA A 448 8.60 15.84 -23.38
CA ALA A 448 8.72 16.38 -24.73
C ALA A 448 8.13 15.41 -25.76
N GLY A 449 7.24 15.92 -26.63
CA GLY A 449 6.50 15.10 -27.60
C GLY A 449 5.23 14.43 -27.09
N SER A 450 4.79 14.68 -25.85
CA SER A 450 3.43 14.34 -25.38
C SER A 450 2.37 15.11 -26.16
N ASP A 451 1.21 14.49 -26.35
CA ASP A 451 0.04 15.05 -27.04
C ASP A 451 -1.13 15.16 -26.07
N PRO A 452 -1.72 16.36 -25.86
CA PRO A 452 -2.78 16.55 -24.87
C PRO A 452 -4.00 15.65 -25.04
N GLU A 453 -4.37 15.29 -26.29
CA GLU A 453 -5.49 14.39 -26.57
C GLU A 453 -5.17 12.96 -26.15
N LYS A 454 -3.96 12.48 -26.45
CA LYS A 454 -3.51 11.14 -26.11
C LYS A 454 -3.35 10.94 -24.62
N GLU A 455 -2.74 11.94 -23.93
CA GLU A 455 -2.57 11.88 -22.48
C GLU A 455 -3.92 11.91 -21.74
N PHE A 456 -4.87 12.71 -22.22
CA PHE A 456 -6.23 12.70 -21.68
C PHE A 456 -6.91 11.34 -21.89
N ALA A 457 -6.80 10.75 -23.11
CA ALA A 457 -7.37 9.42 -23.39
C ALA A 457 -6.76 8.33 -22.49
N GLU A 458 -5.46 8.41 -22.21
CA GLU A 458 -4.78 7.47 -21.30
C GLU A 458 -5.34 7.58 -19.87
N VAL A 459 -5.52 8.78 -19.35
CA VAL A 459 -6.11 9.01 -18.03
C VAL A 459 -7.53 8.46 -17.96
N GLN A 460 -8.37 8.73 -18.98
CA GLN A 460 -9.74 8.21 -19.04
C GLN A 460 -9.78 6.68 -19.08
N LEU A 461 -8.86 6.03 -19.80
CA LEU A 461 -8.74 4.56 -19.83
C LEU A 461 -8.42 3.99 -18.45
N LYS A 462 -7.52 4.64 -17.70
CA LYS A 462 -7.16 4.24 -16.33
C LYS A 462 -8.31 4.40 -15.35
N LEU A 463 -9.07 5.51 -15.43
CA LEU A 463 -10.26 5.75 -14.60
C LEU A 463 -11.36 4.72 -14.86
N GLN A 464 -11.61 4.38 -16.13
CA GLN A 464 -12.61 3.38 -16.49
C GLN A 464 -12.25 1.97 -15.98
N ALA A 465 -10.98 1.59 -16.00
CA ALA A 465 -10.53 0.30 -15.48
C ALA A 465 -10.79 0.17 -13.97
N LEU A 466 -10.55 1.23 -13.22
CA LEU A 466 -10.83 1.26 -11.78
C LEU A 466 -12.33 1.25 -11.49
N LEU A 467 -13.12 2.01 -12.26
CA LEU A 467 -14.57 2.06 -12.10
C LEU A 467 -15.22 0.67 -12.20
N LYS A 468 -14.78 -0.16 -13.15
CA LYS A 468 -15.29 -1.53 -13.33
C LYS A 468 -15.10 -2.42 -12.10
N ALA A 469 -14.14 -2.12 -11.25
CA ALA A 469 -13.89 -2.89 -10.05
C ALA A 469 -14.77 -2.46 -8.86
N LEU A 470 -15.31 -1.22 -8.90
CA LEU A 470 -16.15 -0.70 -7.82
C LEU A 470 -17.63 -1.06 -7.95
N VAL A 471 -18.05 -1.54 -9.13
CA VAL A 471 -19.47 -1.83 -9.46
C VAL A 471 -19.77 -3.29 -9.67
#